data_28983dcdc4e49bd650eef7dffaf39693
#
_entry.id   28983dcdc4e49bd650eef7dffaf39693
#
_cell.length_a   1.000
_cell.length_b   1.000
_cell.length_c   1.000
_cell.angle_alpha   90.00
_cell.angle_beta   90.00
_cell.angle_gamma   90.00
#
_symmetry.space_group_name_H-M   'P 1'
#
loop_
_entity.id
_entity.type
_entity.pdbx_description
1 polymer ?
#
loop_
_entity_poly.entity_id
_entity_poly.type
_entity_poly.pdbx_seq_one_letter_code
_entity_poly.pdbx_strand_id
1 'polypeptide(L)'
;MQLRGGFTLAPGILRRLFFVILLAGVVTRLIALGNYPFHHDESLDAWFSLRFLDGNYAGYNPIYHGPLRFYITAGFFWLFGESDFTARLLAALSGILLLGFPWHWRKHLGPVGTISASSLLLISPSMLYFSRFGREDMFFLLATTVFVAALFGFLNEPKWWHPTALLSSLVTGMAIKESVLLMIFLFGVFLLLFVIQENLVASVKNNYSNAEHRDHIFFIRRWTLLLGLISFLGVFLWVGNSGGGRTIGKLGLYICLFLIIVLATSYRMLKSNQDIIQLPIVRSFRTPTLSQWILSVLISATLFVALFSQFFTRFSGPETAAAPNSALRNGLTAGFNYWVGQQKDGFRGDSRWQYYLTLLSAYEWLILFLAVLGIWRVFRRPNLFGQLIIWWAGGTLIMYSWASERMPWLVIHPLFPFAILAGLGFQIVYQKSKESKFRRTLSMIFGIFLIFSATQSLLTAYTRGSEPQELFVQAGQATPEVESWSKQLFDLDRAHFAETGEHLNVVIDSDVYWPYGWYLRDFPTSTYAVIEGDLFPELQESPDLLILPYWDVGKIELHIAGYEIFPYNHRWWWVPDFDTGASDISQFPGIVSRWG
;
A
#
# COMPACT_ATOMS: atom_id res chain seq x y z
N MET A 1 -9.44 -30.95 -10.61
CA MET A 1 -8.71 -32.17 -10.22
C MET A 1 -8.88 -32.33 -8.69
N GLN A 2 -9.85 -33.15 -8.26
CA GLN A 2 -10.04 -33.50 -6.84
C GLN A 2 -8.79 -34.25 -6.37
N LEU A 3 -8.10 -33.71 -5.37
CA LEU A 3 -7.00 -34.40 -4.68
C LEU A 3 -7.60 -35.56 -3.88
N ARG A 4 -7.57 -36.78 -4.43
CA ARG A 4 -7.99 -38.01 -3.74
C ARG A 4 -7.08 -38.23 -2.53
N GLY A 5 -7.70 -38.35 -1.32
CA GLY A 5 -7.06 -38.89 -0.13
C GLY A 5 -6.36 -37.91 0.82
N GLY A 6 -6.77 -36.65 0.93
CA GLY A 6 -6.25 -35.71 1.92
C GLY A 6 -7.22 -35.50 3.07
N PHE A 7 -6.70 -35.41 4.30
CA PHE A 7 -7.42 -35.03 5.51
C PHE A 7 -8.17 -33.71 5.26
N THR A 8 -9.49 -33.78 5.27
CA THR A 8 -10.34 -32.59 5.16
C THR A 8 -10.75 -32.20 6.57
N LEU A 9 -10.32 -31.02 7.02
CA LEU A 9 -10.98 -30.39 8.16
C LEU A 9 -12.48 -30.35 7.87
N ALA A 10 -13.28 -30.80 8.82
CA ALA A 10 -14.74 -30.72 8.66
C ALA A 10 -15.12 -29.26 8.33
N PRO A 11 -16.00 -29.03 7.34
CA PRO A 11 -16.34 -27.67 6.90
C PRO A 11 -16.77 -26.74 8.04
N GLY A 12 -17.39 -27.27 9.08
CA GLY A 12 -17.78 -26.54 10.28
C GLY A 12 -16.58 -26.06 11.10
N ILE A 13 -15.53 -26.90 11.26
CA ILE A 13 -14.32 -26.54 11.99
C ILE A 13 -13.55 -25.45 11.21
N LEU A 14 -13.42 -25.60 9.89
CA LEU A 14 -12.77 -24.60 9.05
C LEU A 14 -13.45 -23.23 9.19
N ARG A 15 -14.78 -23.17 9.13
CA ARG A 15 -15.53 -21.92 9.31
C ARG A 15 -15.34 -21.31 10.69
N ARG A 16 -15.37 -22.12 11.75
CA ARG A 16 -15.17 -21.65 13.14
C ARG A 16 -13.78 -21.05 13.32
N LEU A 17 -12.73 -21.74 12.87
CA LEU A 17 -11.35 -21.26 12.94
C LEU A 17 -11.19 -19.94 12.14
N PHE A 18 -11.73 -19.88 10.94
CA PHE A 18 -11.68 -18.67 10.13
C PHE A 18 -12.40 -17.49 10.81
N PHE A 19 -13.57 -17.74 11.40
CA PHE A 19 -14.30 -16.71 12.14
C PHE A 19 -13.53 -16.22 13.38
N VAL A 20 -12.86 -17.12 14.13
CA VAL A 20 -11.99 -16.75 15.26
C VAL A 20 -10.83 -15.86 14.78
N ILE A 21 -10.20 -16.18 13.64
CA ILE A 21 -9.14 -15.35 13.05
C ILE A 21 -9.67 -13.97 12.69
N LEU A 22 -10.84 -13.87 12.07
CA LEU A 22 -11.45 -12.58 11.74
C LEU A 22 -11.78 -11.78 13.00
N LEU A 23 -12.36 -12.40 14.03
CA LEU A 23 -12.66 -11.74 15.29
C LEU A 23 -11.38 -11.23 15.97
N ALA A 24 -10.33 -12.06 16.04
CA ALA A 24 -9.03 -11.62 16.52
C ALA A 24 -8.46 -10.47 15.66
N GLY A 25 -8.69 -10.52 14.35
CA GLY A 25 -8.33 -9.44 13.43
C GLY A 25 -9.05 -8.12 13.71
N VAL A 26 -10.34 -8.15 14.03
CA VAL A 26 -11.12 -6.98 14.44
C VAL A 26 -10.56 -6.42 15.75
N VAL A 27 -10.40 -7.29 16.76
CA VAL A 27 -9.89 -6.91 18.08
C VAL A 27 -8.51 -6.25 17.97
N THR A 28 -7.55 -6.90 17.30
CA THR A 28 -6.18 -6.39 17.22
C THR A 28 -6.04 -5.13 16.37
N ARG A 29 -6.96 -4.81 15.49
CA ARG A 29 -6.87 -3.61 14.67
C ARG A 29 -7.62 -2.42 15.24
N LEU A 30 -8.67 -2.66 16.05
CA LEU A 30 -9.49 -1.59 16.59
C LEU A 30 -9.14 -1.21 18.03
N ILE A 31 -8.65 -2.15 18.87
CA ILE A 31 -8.23 -1.80 20.25
C ILE A 31 -7.10 -0.78 20.21
N ALA A 32 -7.25 0.28 21.00
CA ALA A 32 -6.26 1.33 21.17
C ALA A 32 -5.76 1.95 19.84
N LEU A 33 -6.63 2.06 18.83
CA LEU A 33 -6.27 2.54 17.49
C LEU A 33 -5.80 4.01 17.48
N GLY A 34 -6.27 4.84 18.42
CA GLY A 34 -5.90 6.25 18.56
C GLY A 34 -4.86 6.54 19.65
N ASN A 35 -4.14 5.51 20.18
CA ASN A 35 -3.35 5.69 21.40
C ASN A 35 -1.94 6.28 21.22
N TYR A 36 -1.46 6.49 20.00
CA TYR A 36 -0.18 7.15 19.78
C TYR A 36 -0.29 8.29 18.76
N PRO A 37 0.61 9.26 18.84
CA PRO A 37 0.50 10.50 18.07
C PRO A 37 0.52 10.22 16.56
N PHE A 38 -0.10 11.11 15.82
CA PHE A 38 -0.09 11.03 14.36
C PHE A 38 1.31 11.18 13.79
N HIS A 39 1.55 10.43 12.74
CA HIS A 39 2.58 10.75 11.78
C HIS A 39 2.22 12.06 11.05
N HIS A 40 3.23 12.79 10.58
CA HIS A 40 3.04 14.00 9.76
C HIS A 40 1.99 13.80 8.67
N ASP A 41 2.12 12.74 7.88
CA ASP A 41 1.18 12.46 6.78
C ASP A 41 -0.21 12.06 7.27
N GLU A 42 -0.33 11.34 8.39
CA GLU A 42 -1.65 11.00 8.96
C GLU A 42 -2.43 12.26 9.36
N SER A 43 -1.73 13.25 9.93
CA SER A 43 -2.35 14.51 10.35
C SER A 43 -2.83 15.35 9.17
N LEU A 44 -2.05 15.38 8.07
CA LEU A 44 -2.46 15.99 6.80
C LEU A 44 -3.71 15.30 6.22
N ASP A 45 -3.73 13.99 6.24
CA ASP A 45 -4.85 13.22 5.70
C ASP A 45 -6.14 13.41 6.51
N ALA A 46 -6.02 13.44 7.84
CA ALA A 46 -7.12 13.77 8.73
C ALA A 46 -7.63 15.19 8.49
N TRP A 47 -6.72 16.17 8.34
CA TRP A 47 -7.04 17.54 8.04
C TRP A 47 -7.80 17.70 6.72
N PHE A 48 -7.33 17.10 5.62
CA PHE A 48 -8.03 17.18 4.33
C PHE A 48 -9.40 16.50 4.39
N SER A 49 -9.55 15.44 5.18
CA SER A 49 -10.84 14.80 5.40
C SER A 49 -11.82 15.71 6.15
N LEU A 50 -11.34 16.44 7.15
CA LEU A 50 -12.11 17.45 7.87
C LEU A 50 -12.50 18.61 6.94
N ARG A 51 -11.53 19.11 6.14
CA ARG A 51 -11.80 20.16 5.15
C ARG A 51 -12.82 19.75 4.09
N PHE A 52 -12.87 18.47 3.74
CA PHE A 52 -13.91 17.97 2.85
C PHE A 52 -15.29 17.98 3.56
N LEU A 53 -15.35 17.60 4.82
CA LEU A 53 -16.57 17.62 5.63
C LEU A 53 -17.12 19.05 5.77
N ASP A 54 -16.25 20.03 5.97
CA ASP A 54 -16.57 21.45 6.10
C ASP A 54 -16.86 22.15 4.76
N GLY A 55 -16.77 21.44 3.62
CA GLY A 55 -16.95 22.00 2.29
C GLY A 55 -15.77 22.85 1.76
N ASN A 56 -14.63 22.86 2.45
CA ASN A 56 -13.45 23.65 2.17
C ASN A 56 -12.31 22.87 1.48
N TYR A 57 -12.57 21.65 1.03
CA TYR A 57 -11.58 20.82 0.35
C TYR A 57 -11.29 21.39 -1.07
N ALA A 58 -10.03 21.73 -1.33
CA ALA A 58 -9.61 22.37 -2.58
C ALA A 58 -9.72 21.47 -3.83
N GLY A 59 -9.80 20.14 -3.65
CA GLY A 59 -9.85 19.15 -4.74
C GLY A 59 -8.58 18.32 -4.86
N TYR A 60 -8.54 17.45 -5.87
CA TYR A 60 -7.43 16.51 -6.07
C TYR A 60 -6.11 17.24 -6.34
N ASN A 61 -5.11 16.90 -5.52
CA ASN A 61 -3.71 17.31 -5.70
C ASN A 61 -2.82 16.03 -5.59
N PRO A 62 -2.01 15.71 -6.61
CA PRO A 62 -1.20 14.49 -6.64
C PRO A 62 -0.13 14.42 -5.54
N ILE A 63 0.24 15.54 -4.91
CA ILE A 63 1.17 15.58 -3.77
C ILE A 63 0.56 14.80 -2.58
N TYR A 64 -0.75 14.91 -2.40
CA TYR A 64 -1.50 14.30 -1.30
C TYR A 64 -2.27 13.05 -1.71
N HIS A 65 -1.97 12.48 -2.89
CA HIS A 65 -2.62 11.30 -3.45
C HIS A 65 -4.12 11.47 -3.79
N GLY A 66 -4.79 10.36 -4.09
CA GLY A 66 -6.17 10.36 -4.56
C GLY A 66 -7.20 10.78 -3.51
N PRO A 67 -8.33 11.39 -3.93
CA PRO A 67 -9.29 12.02 -3.03
C PRO A 67 -10.20 11.04 -2.27
N LEU A 68 -10.32 9.79 -2.73
CA LEU A 68 -11.34 8.84 -2.20
C LEU A 68 -11.18 8.56 -0.71
N ARG A 69 -9.94 8.51 -0.20
CA ARG A 69 -9.70 8.30 1.23
C ARG A 69 -10.24 9.45 2.08
N PHE A 70 -10.11 10.70 1.60
CA PHE A 70 -10.63 11.87 2.31
C PHE A 70 -12.15 11.82 2.42
N TYR A 71 -12.83 11.40 1.36
CA TYR A 71 -14.29 11.28 1.35
C TYR A 71 -14.79 10.22 2.34
N ILE A 72 -14.13 9.06 2.38
CA ILE A 72 -14.52 7.97 3.29
C ILE A 72 -14.21 8.35 4.74
N THR A 73 -13.04 8.93 5.00
CA THR A 73 -12.65 9.37 6.36
C THR A 73 -13.55 10.51 6.84
N ALA A 74 -13.91 11.46 5.98
CA ALA A 74 -14.91 12.49 6.29
C ALA A 74 -16.28 11.88 6.66
N GLY A 75 -16.68 10.80 5.96
CA GLY A 75 -17.87 10.04 6.33
C GLY A 75 -17.78 9.41 7.72
N PHE A 76 -16.60 8.91 8.13
CA PHE A 76 -16.40 8.43 9.50
C PHE A 76 -16.42 9.57 10.52
N PHE A 77 -15.85 10.73 10.20
CA PHE A 77 -15.94 11.91 11.06
C PHE A 77 -17.40 12.35 11.24
N TRP A 78 -18.17 12.38 10.18
CA TRP A 78 -19.59 12.72 10.26
C TRP A 78 -20.40 11.73 11.11
N LEU A 79 -20.08 10.42 11.04
CA LEU A 79 -20.83 9.38 11.76
C LEU A 79 -20.41 9.23 13.24
N PHE A 80 -19.12 9.39 13.53
CA PHE A 80 -18.55 9.01 14.82
C PHE A 80 -17.77 10.13 15.52
N GLY A 81 -17.74 11.33 14.92
CA GLY A 81 -16.89 12.43 15.36
C GLY A 81 -15.44 12.29 14.89
N GLU A 82 -14.75 13.43 14.88
CA GLU A 82 -13.35 13.53 14.49
C GLU A 82 -12.41 13.14 15.65
N SER A 83 -11.52 12.21 15.37
CA SER A 83 -10.53 11.72 16.34
C SER A 83 -9.44 10.93 15.62
N ASP A 84 -8.32 10.70 16.29
CA ASP A 84 -7.23 9.84 15.80
C ASP A 84 -7.73 8.42 15.52
N PHE A 85 -8.70 7.94 16.28
CA PHE A 85 -9.34 6.66 16.05
C PHE A 85 -10.10 6.61 14.71
N THR A 86 -10.98 7.59 14.49
CA THR A 86 -11.84 7.63 13.28
C THR A 86 -11.04 7.94 12.02
N ALA A 87 -9.95 8.70 12.10
CA ALA A 87 -9.02 8.95 11.01
C ALA A 87 -8.30 7.66 10.53
N ARG A 88 -7.99 6.74 11.45
CA ARG A 88 -7.33 5.45 11.17
C ARG A 88 -8.29 4.33 10.79
N LEU A 89 -9.59 4.55 10.92
CA LEU A 89 -10.60 3.50 10.76
C LEU A 89 -10.61 2.88 9.36
N LEU A 90 -10.36 3.67 8.30
CA LEU A 90 -10.29 3.17 6.92
C LEU A 90 -9.16 2.13 6.74
N ALA A 91 -7.98 2.41 7.25
CA ALA A 91 -6.84 1.49 7.20
C ALA A 91 -7.13 0.21 8.00
N ALA A 92 -7.72 0.34 9.21
CA ALA A 92 -8.07 -0.80 10.05
C ALA A 92 -9.10 -1.72 9.39
N LEU A 93 -10.17 -1.18 8.84
CA LEU A 93 -11.20 -1.93 8.13
C LEU A 93 -10.64 -2.60 6.87
N SER A 94 -9.78 -1.92 6.11
CA SER A 94 -9.10 -2.49 4.95
C SER A 94 -8.23 -3.69 5.35
N GLY A 95 -7.47 -3.57 6.44
CA GLY A 95 -6.67 -4.66 6.99
C GLY A 95 -7.51 -5.86 7.44
N ILE A 96 -8.67 -5.62 8.06
CA ILE A 96 -9.62 -6.69 8.45
C ILE A 96 -10.18 -7.41 7.21
N LEU A 97 -10.57 -6.67 6.18
CA LEU A 97 -11.07 -7.25 4.93
C LEU A 97 -10.02 -8.10 4.21
N LEU A 98 -8.76 -7.64 4.21
CA LEU A 98 -7.64 -8.39 3.64
C LEU A 98 -7.40 -9.73 4.37
N LEU A 99 -7.61 -9.81 5.69
CA LEU A 99 -7.58 -11.09 6.43
C LEU A 99 -8.63 -12.08 5.93
N GLY A 100 -9.75 -11.59 5.46
CA GLY A 100 -10.85 -12.38 4.91
C GLY A 100 -10.57 -12.92 3.50
N PHE A 101 -9.69 -12.29 2.76
CA PHE A 101 -9.48 -12.59 1.34
C PHE A 101 -8.99 -14.01 1.02
N PRO A 102 -8.15 -14.69 1.81
CA PRO A 102 -7.80 -16.09 1.60
C PRO A 102 -9.01 -17.03 1.51
N TRP A 103 -10.11 -16.68 2.16
CA TRP A 103 -11.36 -17.44 2.06
C TRP A 103 -11.97 -17.40 0.66
N HIS A 104 -11.85 -16.28 -0.06
CA HIS A 104 -12.29 -16.16 -1.45
C HIS A 104 -11.55 -17.18 -2.33
N TRP A 105 -10.25 -17.37 -2.11
CA TRP A 105 -9.40 -18.31 -2.86
C TRP A 105 -9.28 -19.70 -2.23
N ARG A 106 -10.13 -20.07 -1.25
CA ARG A 106 -10.04 -21.34 -0.52
C ARG A 106 -10.05 -22.60 -1.41
N LYS A 107 -10.68 -22.55 -2.59
CA LYS A 107 -10.67 -23.65 -3.56
C LYS A 107 -9.28 -23.89 -4.16
N HIS A 108 -8.45 -22.88 -4.23
CA HIS A 108 -7.09 -22.92 -4.77
C HIS A 108 -6.04 -23.13 -3.68
N LEU A 109 -6.26 -22.57 -2.49
CA LEU A 109 -5.39 -22.70 -1.33
C LEU A 109 -5.55 -24.05 -0.60
N GLY A 110 -6.73 -24.61 -0.62
CA GLY A 110 -7.12 -25.73 0.24
C GLY A 110 -7.44 -25.29 1.67
N PRO A 111 -8.04 -26.18 2.50
CA PRO A 111 -8.55 -25.80 3.82
C PRO A 111 -7.46 -25.34 4.79
N VAL A 112 -6.35 -26.09 4.87
CA VAL A 112 -5.22 -25.72 5.75
C VAL A 112 -4.50 -24.49 5.22
N GLY A 113 -4.29 -24.37 3.91
CA GLY A 113 -3.66 -23.21 3.29
C GLY A 113 -4.45 -21.93 3.49
N THR A 114 -5.78 -21.99 3.47
CA THR A 114 -6.65 -20.85 3.73
C THR A 114 -6.48 -20.34 5.17
N ILE A 115 -6.57 -21.24 6.14
CA ILE A 115 -6.37 -20.88 7.56
C ILE A 115 -4.96 -20.36 7.80
N SER A 116 -3.94 -21.04 7.26
CA SER A 116 -2.55 -20.61 7.43
C SER A 116 -2.29 -19.21 6.84
N ALA A 117 -2.78 -18.94 5.63
CA ALA A 117 -2.63 -17.61 5.03
C ALA A 117 -3.31 -16.52 5.87
N SER A 118 -4.56 -16.73 6.31
CA SER A 118 -5.25 -15.78 7.18
C SER A 118 -4.58 -15.63 8.55
N SER A 119 -4.07 -16.71 9.15
CA SER A 119 -3.32 -16.64 10.42
C SER A 119 -2.02 -15.88 10.28
N LEU A 120 -1.27 -16.10 9.19
CA LEU A 120 -0.03 -15.37 8.89
C LEU A 120 -0.29 -13.88 8.70
N LEU A 121 -1.34 -13.51 7.97
CA LEU A 121 -1.75 -12.10 7.81
C LEU A 121 -2.24 -11.46 9.12
N LEU A 122 -2.88 -12.25 10.00
CA LEU A 122 -3.32 -11.78 11.32
C LEU A 122 -2.15 -11.34 12.19
N ILE A 123 -1.10 -12.17 12.23
CA ILE A 123 0.06 -12.00 13.12
C ILE A 123 1.26 -11.36 12.44
N SER A 124 1.17 -10.96 11.18
CA SER A 124 2.21 -10.24 10.46
C SER A 124 2.44 -8.87 11.10
N PRO A 125 3.69 -8.56 11.55
CA PRO A 125 4.02 -7.24 12.09
C PRO A 125 3.68 -6.10 11.12
N SER A 126 4.06 -6.21 9.85
CA SER A 126 3.79 -5.20 8.82
C SER A 126 2.28 -5.02 8.58
N MET A 127 1.53 -6.13 8.45
CA MET A 127 0.08 -6.05 8.20
C MET A 127 -0.67 -5.48 9.41
N LEU A 128 -0.26 -5.80 10.64
CA LEU A 128 -0.89 -5.24 11.83
C LEU A 128 -0.54 -3.77 12.00
N TYR A 129 0.74 -3.40 11.92
CA TYR A 129 1.21 -2.03 12.09
C TYR A 129 0.54 -1.09 11.08
N PHE A 130 0.67 -1.38 9.77
CA PHE A 130 0.13 -0.49 8.72
C PHE A 130 -1.39 -0.52 8.59
N SER A 131 -2.09 -1.53 9.12
CA SER A 131 -3.54 -1.47 9.27
C SER A 131 -4.01 -0.56 10.40
N ARG A 132 -3.09 -0.08 11.26
CA ARG A 132 -3.33 0.88 12.34
C ARG A 132 -2.73 2.26 12.05
N PHE A 133 -2.19 2.43 10.86
CA PHE A 133 -1.56 3.63 10.35
C PHE A 133 -2.49 4.29 9.32
N GLY A 134 -2.89 5.53 9.55
CA GLY A 134 -3.95 6.23 8.83
C GLY A 134 -3.60 6.68 7.41
N ARG A 135 -2.87 5.82 6.65
CA ARG A 135 -2.47 6.08 5.27
C ARG A 135 -3.29 5.26 4.27
N GLU A 136 -3.25 5.68 3.01
CA GLU A 136 -3.98 5.05 1.91
C GLU A 136 -3.47 3.66 1.50
N ASP A 137 -2.26 3.26 1.90
CA ASP A 137 -1.60 2.07 1.37
C ASP A 137 -2.35 0.76 1.65
N MET A 138 -2.90 0.62 2.86
CA MET A 138 -3.71 -0.55 3.20
C MET A 138 -5.02 -0.60 2.38
N PHE A 139 -5.62 0.55 2.13
CA PHE A 139 -6.82 0.66 1.29
C PHE A 139 -6.49 0.42 -0.19
N PHE A 140 -5.36 0.91 -0.67
CA PHE A 140 -4.87 0.63 -2.02
C PHE A 140 -4.54 -0.86 -2.22
N LEU A 141 -3.94 -1.52 -1.23
CA LEU A 141 -3.72 -2.97 -1.26
C LEU A 141 -5.04 -3.75 -1.36
N LEU A 142 -6.08 -3.33 -0.64
CA LEU A 142 -7.41 -3.92 -0.74
C LEU A 142 -7.99 -3.76 -2.17
N ALA A 143 -7.91 -2.56 -2.74
CA ALA A 143 -8.36 -2.29 -4.12
C ALA A 143 -7.58 -3.15 -5.14
N THR A 144 -6.25 -3.26 -4.98
CA THR A 144 -5.41 -4.13 -5.80
C THR A 144 -5.82 -5.60 -5.66
N THR A 145 -6.13 -6.05 -4.45
CA THR A 145 -6.55 -7.44 -4.19
C THR A 145 -7.89 -7.75 -4.86
N VAL A 146 -8.83 -6.80 -4.84
CA VAL A 146 -10.11 -6.91 -5.56
C VAL A 146 -9.88 -6.98 -7.07
N PHE A 147 -9.00 -6.12 -7.61
CA PHE A 147 -8.60 -6.16 -9.02
C PHE A 147 -8.02 -7.52 -9.41
N VAL A 148 -7.06 -8.04 -8.63
CA VAL A 148 -6.42 -9.36 -8.90
C VAL A 148 -7.45 -10.50 -8.83
N ALA A 149 -8.38 -10.44 -7.89
CA ALA A 149 -9.45 -11.43 -7.80
C ALA A 149 -10.40 -11.37 -9.02
N ALA A 150 -10.76 -10.17 -9.46
CA ALA A 150 -11.56 -9.96 -10.66
C ALA A 150 -10.82 -10.42 -11.93
N LEU A 151 -9.51 -10.11 -12.05
CA LEU A 151 -8.65 -10.54 -13.14
C LEU A 151 -8.54 -12.07 -13.20
N PHE A 152 -8.27 -12.70 -12.06
CA PHE A 152 -8.23 -14.15 -11.98
C PHE A 152 -9.56 -14.78 -12.38
N GLY A 153 -10.68 -14.26 -11.85
CA GLY A 153 -12.02 -14.72 -12.20
C GLY A 153 -12.33 -14.54 -13.69
N PHE A 154 -11.95 -13.40 -14.26
CA PHE A 154 -12.13 -13.10 -15.69
C PHE A 154 -11.37 -14.05 -16.61
N LEU A 155 -10.14 -14.42 -16.25
CA LEU A 155 -9.32 -15.33 -17.04
C LEU A 155 -9.69 -16.81 -16.84
N ASN A 156 -10.13 -17.20 -15.64
CA ASN A 156 -10.42 -18.58 -15.28
C ASN A 156 -11.86 -19.01 -15.60
N GLU A 157 -12.82 -18.23 -15.12
CA GLU A 157 -14.27 -18.47 -15.29
C GLU A 157 -14.96 -17.13 -15.58
N PRO A 158 -14.90 -16.61 -16.81
CA PRO A 158 -15.42 -15.30 -17.16
C PRO A 158 -16.93 -15.20 -16.89
N LYS A 159 -17.34 -14.08 -16.29
CA LYS A 159 -18.73 -13.72 -16.01
C LYS A 159 -19.00 -12.31 -16.50
N TRP A 160 -20.26 -11.99 -16.73
CA TRP A 160 -20.70 -10.71 -17.27
C TRP A 160 -20.28 -9.48 -16.46
N TRP A 161 -20.13 -9.61 -15.14
CA TRP A 161 -19.78 -8.52 -14.23
C TRP A 161 -18.26 -8.30 -14.04
N HIS A 162 -17.41 -9.23 -14.50
CA HIS A 162 -15.95 -9.09 -14.34
C HIS A 162 -15.38 -7.83 -15.02
N PRO A 163 -15.82 -7.40 -16.21
CA PRO A 163 -15.38 -6.13 -16.80
C PRO A 163 -15.66 -4.93 -15.89
N THR A 164 -16.85 -4.87 -15.30
CA THR A 164 -17.20 -3.81 -14.35
C THR A 164 -16.29 -3.82 -13.14
N ALA A 165 -16.06 -4.99 -12.54
CA ALA A 165 -15.18 -5.11 -11.38
C ALA A 165 -13.74 -4.71 -11.69
N LEU A 166 -13.21 -5.09 -12.87
CA LEU A 166 -11.88 -4.71 -13.32
C LEU A 166 -11.75 -3.20 -13.53
N LEU A 167 -12.63 -2.61 -14.34
CA LEU A 167 -12.55 -1.19 -14.66
C LEU A 167 -12.83 -0.32 -13.43
N SER A 168 -13.84 -0.67 -12.62
CA SER A 168 -14.16 0.09 -11.40
C SER A 168 -13.05 -0.01 -10.34
N SER A 169 -12.38 -1.17 -10.20
CA SER A 169 -11.24 -1.29 -9.27
C SER A 169 -10.02 -0.49 -9.74
N LEU A 170 -9.79 -0.35 -11.05
CA LEU A 170 -8.77 0.56 -11.58
C LEU A 170 -9.10 2.02 -11.27
N VAL A 171 -10.34 2.45 -11.53
CA VAL A 171 -10.80 3.81 -11.21
C VAL A 171 -10.70 4.09 -9.70
N THR A 172 -11.12 3.14 -8.87
CA THR A 172 -10.97 3.22 -7.41
C THR A 172 -9.49 3.35 -7.04
N GLY A 173 -8.62 2.54 -7.64
CA GLY A 173 -7.17 2.63 -7.45
C GLY A 173 -6.61 4.01 -7.81
N MET A 174 -7.03 4.60 -8.95
CA MET A 174 -6.64 5.97 -9.34
C MET A 174 -7.08 7.02 -8.32
N ALA A 175 -8.27 6.85 -7.76
CA ALA A 175 -8.79 7.76 -6.75
C ALA A 175 -8.22 7.53 -5.34
N ILE A 176 -7.39 6.49 -5.14
CA ILE A 176 -6.67 6.23 -3.89
C ILE A 176 -5.21 6.64 -4.02
N LYS A 177 -4.49 6.10 -5.03
CA LYS A 177 -3.03 6.29 -5.15
C LYS A 177 -2.55 6.10 -6.58
N GLU A 178 -1.62 6.93 -6.99
CA GLU A 178 -1.01 6.92 -8.34
C GLU A 178 -0.23 5.61 -8.62
N SER A 179 0.11 4.85 -7.60
CA SER A 179 0.69 3.49 -7.73
C SER A 179 -0.18 2.53 -8.55
N VAL A 180 -1.45 2.88 -8.81
CA VAL A 180 -2.30 2.15 -9.76
C VAL A 180 -1.69 2.06 -11.16
N LEU A 181 -0.90 3.06 -11.58
CA LEU A 181 -0.20 3.05 -12.88
C LEU A 181 0.86 1.94 -12.93
N LEU A 182 1.58 1.73 -11.82
CA LEU A 182 2.51 0.61 -11.68
C LEU A 182 1.77 -0.73 -11.68
N MET A 183 0.60 -0.80 -11.05
CA MET A 183 -0.27 -1.97 -11.07
C MET A 183 -0.78 -2.28 -12.48
N ILE A 184 -1.25 -1.28 -13.23
CA ILE A 184 -1.68 -1.44 -14.64
C ILE A 184 -0.53 -1.98 -15.48
N PHE A 185 0.68 -1.43 -15.32
CA PHE A 185 1.87 -1.91 -16.02
C PHE A 185 2.18 -3.36 -15.64
N LEU A 186 2.26 -3.67 -14.35
CA LEU A 186 2.57 -5.01 -13.86
C LEU A 186 1.61 -6.07 -14.43
N PHE A 187 0.32 -5.85 -14.30
CA PHE A 187 -0.67 -6.83 -14.75
C PHE A 187 -0.90 -6.79 -16.27
N GLY A 188 -0.63 -5.66 -16.92
CA GLY A 188 -0.56 -5.57 -18.39
C GLY A 188 0.53 -6.50 -18.97
N VAL A 189 1.73 -6.46 -18.38
CA VAL A 189 2.82 -7.39 -18.77
C VAL A 189 2.44 -8.85 -18.47
N PHE A 190 1.80 -9.12 -17.33
CA PHE A 190 1.29 -10.46 -17.03
C PHE A 190 0.31 -10.97 -18.10
N LEU A 191 -0.67 -10.16 -18.47
CA LEU A 191 -1.65 -10.52 -19.50
C LEU A 191 -0.98 -10.84 -20.83
N LEU A 192 0.01 -10.06 -21.19
CA LEU A 192 0.81 -10.26 -22.39
C LEU A 192 1.54 -11.60 -22.39
N LEU A 193 2.28 -11.88 -21.30
CA LEU A 193 2.97 -13.15 -21.11
C LEU A 193 1.99 -14.33 -21.08
N PHE A 194 0.79 -14.12 -20.50
CA PHE A 194 -0.26 -15.12 -20.48
C PHE A 194 -0.79 -15.43 -21.88
N VAL A 195 -0.98 -14.43 -22.74
CA VAL A 195 -1.37 -14.64 -24.15
C VAL A 195 -0.33 -15.45 -24.89
N ILE A 196 0.97 -15.10 -24.77
CA ILE A 196 2.07 -15.84 -25.38
C ILE A 196 2.05 -17.30 -24.91
N GLN A 197 1.97 -17.48 -23.59
CA GLN A 197 1.95 -18.80 -22.96
C GLN A 197 0.82 -19.67 -23.49
N GLU A 198 -0.41 -19.17 -23.54
CA GLU A 198 -1.57 -19.98 -23.98
C GLU A 198 -1.52 -20.28 -25.49
N ASN A 199 -0.96 -19.39 -26.31
CA ASN A 199 -0.68 -19.69 -27.72
C ASN A 199 0.33 -20.83 -27.87
N LEU A 200 1.44 -20.81 -27.12
CA LEU A 200 2.43 -21.90 -27.12
C LEU A 200 1.83 -23.22 -26.64
N VAL A 201 1.00 -23.17 -25.60
CA VAL A 201 0.28 -24.34 -25.05
C VAL A 201 -0.71 -24.91 -26.08
N ALA A 202 -1.43 -24.05 -26.80
CA ALA A 202 -2.33 -24.49 -27.87
C ALA A 202 -1.58 -25.19 -29.01
N SER A 203 -0.44 -24.63 -29.42
CA SER A 203 0.43 -25.26 -30.45
C SER A 203 0.93 -26.65 -30.05
N VAL A 204 1.32 -26.82 -28.77
CA VAL A 204 1.74 -28.14 -28.25
C VAL A 204 0.59 -29.14 -28.25
N LYS A 205 -0.62 -28.70 -27.85
CA LYS A 205 -1.79 -29.58 -27.86
C LYS A 205 -2.15 -30.12 -29.25
N ASN A 206 -1.89 -29.35 -30.28
CA ASN A 206 -2.20 -29.73 -31.67
C ASN A 206 -1.14 -30.66 -32.27
N ASN A 207 0.10 -30.65 -31.78
CA ASN A 207 1.23 -31.31 -32.41
C ASN A 207 1.70 -32.60 -31.70
N TYR A 208 1.26 -32.88 -30.46
CA TYR A 208 1.77 -34.02 -29.69
C TYR A 208 0.63 -34.93 -29.15
N SER A 209 0.96 -36.18 -28.83
CA SER A 209 0.04 -37.14 -28.23
C SER A 209 -0.28 -36.83 -26.77
N ASN A 210 -1.42 -37.33 -26.26
CA ASN A 210 -1.96 -36.99 -24.94
C ASN A 210 -1.01 -37.23 -23.74
N ALA A 211 -0.05 -38.14 -23.83
CA ALA A 211 0.88 -38.46 -22.74
C ALA A 211 2.02 -37.43 -22.61
N GLU A 212 2.51 -36.92 -23.71
CA GLU A 212 3.64 -35.97 -23.76
C GLU A 212 3.23 -34.52 -23.54
N HIS A 213 1.96 -34.19 -23.79
CA HIS A 213 1.41 -32.83 -23.64
C HIS A 213 1.66 -32.21 -22.28
N ARG A 214 1.51 -32.98 -21.21
CA ARG A 214 1.51 -32.44 -19.84
C ARG A 214 2.87 -31.86 -19.46
N ASP A 215 3.94 -32.52 -19.81
CA ASP A 215 5.28 -32.11 -19.41
C ASP A 215 5.75 -30.89 -20.22
N HIS A 216 5.41 -30.86 -21.52
CA HIS A 216 5.63 -29.69 -22.37
C HIS A 216 4.84 -28.46 -21.92
N ILE A 217 3.56 -28.64 -21.55
CA ILE A 217 2.74 -27.54 -21.00
C ILE A 217 3.32 -27.02 -19.67
N PHE A 218 3.78 -27.91 -18.80
CA PHE A 218 4.42 -27.50 -17.56
C PHE A 218 5.75 -26.80 -17.80
N PHE A 219 6.53 -27.24 -18.78
CA PHE A 219 7.75 -26.58 -19.22
C PHE A 219 7.46 -25.16 -19.70
N ILE A 220 6.56 -24.98 -20.66
CA ILE A 220 6.18 -23.67 -21.19
C ILE A 220 5.75 -22.73 -20.06
N ARG A 221 4.84 -23.17 -19.20
CA ARG A 221 4.31 -22.35 -18.12
C ARG A 221 5.35 -21.93 -17.08
N ARG A 222 6.33 -22.80 -16.78
CA ARG A 222 7.45 -22.46 -15.89
C ARG A 222 8.34 -21.41 -16.52
N TRP A 223 8.77 -21.66 -17.74
CA TRP A 223 9.76 -20.81 -18.39
C TRP A 223 9.18 -19.46 -18.79
N THR A 224 7.93 -19.38 -19.20
CA THR A 224 7.27 -18.10 -19.48
C THR A 224 7.23 -17.23 -18.22
N LEU A 225 6.88 -17.80 -17.07
CA LEU A 225 6.87 -17.06 -15.79
C LEU A 225 8.29 -16.64 -15.38
N LEU A 226 9.25 -17.54 -15.39
CA LEU A 226 10.61 -17.27 -14.96
C LEU A 226 11.31 -16.25 -15.86
N LEU A 227 11.26 -16.46 -17.17
CA LEU A 227 11.84 -15.52 -18.14
C LEU A 227 11.14 -14.16 -18.08
N GLY A 228 9.82 -14.16 -17.89
CA GLY A 228 9.07 -12.93 -17.67
C GLY A 228 9.57 -12.14 -16.46
N LEU A 229 9.73 -12.78 -15.29
CA LEU A 229 10.25 -12.13 -14.08
C LEU A 229 11.71 -11.68 -14.24
N ILE A 230 12.56 -12.50 -14.86
CA ILE A 230 13.97 -12.14 -15.13
C ILE A 230 14.04 -10.94 -16.07
N SER A 231 13.25 -10.96 -17.16
CA SER A 231 13.21 -9.83 -18.11
C SER A 231 12.66 -8.56 -17.44
N PHE A 232 11.64 -8.71 -16.59
CA PHE A 232 11.07 -7.62 -15.83
C PHE A 232 12.12 -7.01 -14.89
N LEU A 233 12.83 -7.83 -14.11
CA LEU A 233 13.95 -7.38 -13.28
C LEU A 233 15.05 -6.73 -14.12
N GLY A 234 15.43 -7.34 -15.24
CA GLY A 234 16.47 -6.81 -16.14
C GLY A 234 16.14 -5.42 -16.67
N VAL A 235 14.88 -5.16 -17.03
CA VAL A 235 14.41 -3.83 -17.45
C VAL A 235 14.61 -2.80 -16.33
N PHE A 236 14.23 -3.13 -15.10
CA PHE A 236 14.35 -2.20 -13.97
C PHE A 236 15.80 -1.96 -13.56
N LEU A 237 16.66 -2.98 -13.54
CA LEU A 237 18.09 -2.82 -13.28
C LEU A 237 18.78 -1.95 -14.32
N TRP A 238 18.44 -2.15 -15.61
CA TRP A 238 19.01 -1.36 -16.69
C TRP A 238 18.55 0.09 -16.66
N VAL A 239 17.26 0.33 -16.36
CA VAL A 239 16.69 1.66 -16.21
C VAL A 239 17.31 2.39 -15.01
N GLY A 240 17.56 1.71 -13.89
CA GLY A 240 18.18 2.30 -12.69
C GLY A 240 19.61 2.77 -12.92
N ASN A 241 20.37 2.11 -13.81
CA ASN A 241 21.79 2.45 -14.07
C ASN A 241 22.02 3.58 -15.09
N SER A 242 21.00 4.07 -15.78
CA SER A 242 21.17 4.93 -16.94
C SER A 242 20.90 6.45 -16.72
N GLY A 243 20.91 6.93 -15.47
CA GLY A 243 20.79 8.39 -15.14
C GLY A 243 19.44 9.01 -15.53
N GLY A 244 18.73 9.44 -14.53
CA GLY A 244 17.28 9.72 -14.41
C GLY A 244 16.45 10.35 -15.55
N GLY A 245 16.95 11.21 -16.39
CA GLY A 245 16.08 12.00 -17.27
C GLY A 245 15.79 11.44 -18.66
N ARG A 246 16.76 10.78 -19.27
CA ARG A 246 16.61 10.14 -20.61
C ARG A 246 15.94 8.77 -20.54
N THR A 247 15.77 8.24 -19.36
CA THR A 247 15.46 6.85 -19.06
C THR A 247 13.97 6.54 -19.11
N ILE A 248 13.11 7.47 -18.68
CA ILE A 248 11.65 7.26 -18.67
C ILE A 248 11.10 7.28 -20.10
N GLY A 249 11.64 8.15 -20.97
CA GLY A 249 11.30 8.13 -22.39
C GLY A 249 11.73 6.83 -23.07
N LYS A 250 12.89 6.27 -22.68
CA LYS A 250 13.37 4.98 -23.17
C LYS A 250 12.55 3.81 -22.62
N LEU A 251 12.15 3.83 -21.33
CA LEU A 251 11.26 2.83 -20.76
C LEU A 251 9.92 2.80 -21.50
N GLY A 252 9.30 3.96 -21.76
CA GLY A 252 8.11 4.06 -22.57
C GLY A 252 8.32 3.49 -23.99
N LEU A 253 9.45 3.77 -24.63
CA LEU A 253 9.80 3.23 -25.92
C LEU A 253 9.97 1.70 -25.90
N TYR A 254 10.64 1.13 -24.87
CA TYR A 254 10.81 -0.32 -24.74
C TYR A 254 9.52 -1.04 -24.40
N ILE A 255 8.66 -0.44 -23.57
CA ILE A 255 7.31 -0.94 -23.34
C ILE A 255 6.53 -0.96 -24.66
N CYS A 256 6.58 0.11 -25.45
CA CYS A 256 5.96 0.18 -26.76
C CYS A 256 6.55 -0.84 -27.73
N LEU A 257 7.89 -0.97 -27.82
CA LEU A 257 8.56 -1.96 -28.67
C LEU A 257 8.24 -3.39 -28.22
N PHE A 258 8.25 -3.66 -26.93
CA PHE A 258 7.87 -4.95 -26.37
C PHE A 258 6.40 -5.26 -26.69
N LEU A 259 5.48 -4.31 -26.48
CA LEU A 259 4.08 -4.44 -26.87
C LEU A 259 3.91 -4.66 -28.37
N ILE A 260 4.65 -3.94 -29.22
CA ILE A 260 4.63 -4.11 -30.69
C ILE A 260 5.15 -5.48 -31.09
N ILE A 261 6.27 -5.94 -30.52
CA ILE A 261 6.84 -7.28 -30.81
C ILE A 261 5.85 -8.37 -30.41
N VAL A 262 5.19 -8.20 -29.27
CA VAL A 262 4.21 -9.19 -28.81
C VAL A 262 2.92 -9.11 -29.60
N LEU A 263 2.43 -7.92 -29.93
CA LEU A 263 1.28 -7.77 -30.84
C LEU A 263 1.61 -8.35 -32.23
N ALA A 264 2.80 -8.10 -32.75
CA ALA A 264 3.24 -8.64 -34.05
C ALA A 264 3.44 -10.16 -34.03
N THR A 265 4.03 -10.70 -32.94
CA THR A 265 4.18 -12.16 -32.78
C THR A 265 2.84 -12.82 -32.52
N SER A 266 1.98 -12.21 -31.69
CA SER A 266 0.61 -12.67 -31.48
C SER A 266 -0.18 -12.61 -32.78
N TYR A 267 -0.09 -11.53 -33.57
CA TYR A 267 -0.75 -11.40 -34.86
C TYR A 267 -0.26 -12.45 -35.88
N ARG A 268 1.04 -12.70 -35.97
CA ARG A 268 1.59 -13.77 -36.84
C ARG A 268 1.14 -15.17 -36.41
N MET A 269 1.13 -15.43 -35.09
CA MET A 269 0.58 -16.67 -34.53
C MET A 269 -0.93 -16.78 -34.75
N LEU A 270 -1.66 -15.66 -34.64
CA LEU A 270 -3.08 -15.55 -34.89
C LEU A 270 -3.42 -15.87 -36.37
N LYS A 271 -2.60 -15.44 -37.32
CA LYS A 271 -2.83 -15.71 -38.75
C LYS A 271 -2.54 -17.15 -39.13
N SER A 272 -1.73 -17.85 -38.36
CA SER A 272 -1.30 -19.25 -38.64
C SER A 272 -2.22 -20.31 -38.02
N ASN A 273 -3.10 -19.98 -37.08
CA ASN A 273 -3.88 -20.96 -36.31
C ASN A 273 -5.39 -20.65 -36.33
N GLN A 274 -6.21 -21.55 -36.88
CA GLN A 274 -7.67 -21.42 -36.89
C GLN A 274 -8.34 -21.59 -35.49
N ASP A 275 -7.58 -22.07 -34.49
CA ASP A 275 -8.11 -22.35 -33.12
C ASP A 275 -8.02 -21.19 -32.12
N ILE A 276 -7.76 -19.98 -32.61
CA ILE A 276 -7.66 -18.76 -31.78
C ILE A 276 -8.90 -18.50 -30.90
N ILE A 277 -10.06 -18.90 -31.41
CA ILE A 277 -11.37 -18.73 -30.74
C ILE A 277 -11.41 -19.48 -29.40
N GLN A 278 -10.60 -20.52 -29.23
CA GLN A 278 -10.56 -21.36 -28.03
C GLN A 278 -9.58 -20.86 -26.96
N LEU A 279 -8.74 -19.83 -27.22
CA LEU A 279 -7.85 -19.30 -26.23
C LEU A 279 -8.64 -18.75 -25.02
N PRO A 280 -8.20 -19.05 -23.77
CA PRO A 280 -8.89 -18.59 -22.56
C PRO A 280 -9.15 -17.09 -22.54
N ILE A 281 -8.20 -16.29 -22.99
CA ILE A 281 -8.32 -14.83 -23.01
C ILE A 281 -9.40 -14.37 -24.01
N VAL A 282 -9.46 -14.98 -25.22
CA VAL A 282 -10.49 -14.65 -26.22
C VAL A 282 -11.89 -15.01 -25.70
N ARG A 283 -11.99 -16.17 -25.04
CA ARG A 283 -13.23 -16.57 -24.36
C ARG A 283 -13.63 -15.54 -23.30
N SER A 284 -12.68 -15.05 -22.50
CA SER A 284 -12.94 -14.06 -21.46
C SER A 284 -13.51 -12.76 -22.03
N PHE A 285 -12.97 -12.26 -23.14
CA PHE A 285 -13.46 -11.05 -23.80
C PHE A 285 -14.81 -11.25 -24.53
N ARG A 286 -15.11 -12.46 -24.98
CA ARG A 286 -16.37 -12.78 -25.69
C ARG A 286 -17.52 -13.15 -24.77
N THR A 287 -17.25 -13.58 -23.54
CA THR A 287 -18.33 -13.98 -22.60
C THR A 287 -19.26 -12.81 -22.24
N PRO A 288 -18.76 -11.61 -21.90
CA PRO A 288 -19.63 -10.46 -21.77
C PRO A 288 -20.11 -9.97 -23.14
N THR A 289 -21.38 -9.63 -23.25
CA THR A 289 -21.95 -9.00 -24.46
C THR A 289 -21.42 -7.57 -24.64
N LEU A 290 -21.55 -7.02 -25.85
CA LEU A 290 -21.17 -5.62 -26.11
C LEU A 290 -21.90 -4.65 -25.20
N SER A 291 -23.19 -4.87 -24.92
CA SER A 291 -23.96 -4.04 -23.99
C SER A 291 -23.42 -4.09 -22.56
N GLN A 292 -22.96 -5.24 -22.10
CA GLN A 292 -22.33 -5.39 -20.77
C GLN A 292 -20.96 -4.68 -20.70
N TRP A 293 -20.18 -4.71 -21.79
CA TRP A 293 -18.95 -3.92 -21.88
C TRP A 293 -19.25 -2.41 -21.87
N ILE A 294 -20.22 -1.95 -22.64
CA ILE A 294 -20.64 -0.53 -22.64
C ILE A 294 -21.10 -0.13 -21.24
N LEU A 295 -21.95 -0.94 -20.59
CA LEU A 295 -22.41 -0.68 -19.22
C LEU A 295 -21.23 -0.62 -18.24
N SER A 296 -20.25 -1.50 -18.35
CA SER A 296 -19.05 -1.51 -17.50
C SER A 296 -18.24 -0.23 -17.66
N VAL A 297 -18.06 0.24 -18.89
CA VAL A 297 -17.37 1.50 -19.19
C VAL A 297 -18.17 2.69 -18.63
N LEU A 298 -19.48 2.72 -18.83
CA LEU A 298 -20.33 3.81 -18.32
C LEU A 298 -20.31 3.88 -16.79
N ILE A 299 -20.45 2.75 -16.09
CA ILE A 299 -20.37 2.71 -14.62
C ILE A 299 -19.00 3.22 -14.15
N SER A 300 -17.92 2.75 -14.76
CA SER A 300 -16.55 3.13 -14.35
C SER A 300 -16.23 4.58 -14.69
N ALA A 301 -16.71 5.09 -15.84
CA ALA A 301 -16.58 6.49 -16.20
C ALA A 301 -17.38 7.42 -15.26
N THR A 302 -18.62 7.01 -14.91
CA THR A 302 -19.43 7.75 -13.93
C THR A 302 -18.75 7.77 -12.56
N LEU A 303 -18.19 6.63 -12.12
CA LEU A 303 -17.42 6.55 -10.88
C LEU A 303 -16.20 7.48 -10.93
N PHE A 304 -15.43 7.49 -12.04
CA PHE A 304 -14.31 8.39 -12.23
C PHE A 304 -14.72 9.86 -12.12
N VAL A 305 -15.75 10.24 -12.86
CA VAL A 305 -16.26 11.62 -12.81
C VAL A 305 -16.71 11.97 -11.39
N ALA A 306 -17.50 11.11 -10.74
CA ALA A 306 -17.97 11.35 -9.38
C ALA A 306 -16.82 11.58 -8.40
N LEU A 307 -15.78 10.73 -8.43
CA LEU A 307 -14.67 10.79 -7.48
C LEU A 307 -13.77 12.02 -7.70
N PHE A 308 -13.48 12.39 -8.95
CA PHE A 308 -12.58 13.52 -9.23
C PHE A 308 -13.29 14.87 -9.34
N SER A 309 -14.63 14.91 -9.42
CA SER A 309 -15.44 16.13 -9.38
C SER A 309 -16.12 16.38 -8.03
N GLN A 310 -15.70 15.74 -6.96
CA GLN A 310 -16.35 15.83 -5.65
C GLN A 310 -17.88 15.57 -5.75
N PHE A 311 -18.23 14.41 -6.28
CA PHE A 311 -19.63 13.99 -6.52
C PHE A 311 -20.42 14.97 -7.39
N PHE A 312 -19.83 15.39 -8.53
CA PHE A 312 -20.43 16.29 -9.52
C PHE A 312 -20.61 17.75 -9.05
N THR A 313 -20.01 18.14 -7.92
CA THR A 313 -20.14 19.50 -7.38
C THR A 313 -19.04 20.43 -7.83
N ARG A 314 -17.84 19.90 -8.18
CA ARG A 314 -16.67 20.71 -8.53
C ARG A 314 -15.88 20.10 -9.68
N PHE A 315 -15.84 20.79 -10.81
CA PHE A 315 -15.09 20.37 -12.00
C PHE A 315 -13.76 21.12 -12.20
N SER A 316 -13.51 22.19 -11.46
CA SER A 316 -12.24 22.95 -11.48
C SER A 316 -11.26 22.40 -10.44
N GLY A 317 -9.97 22.25 -10.82
CA GLY A 317 -8.91 21.88 -9.88
C GLY A 317 -8.40 23.08 -9.06
N PRO A 318 -7.58 22.84 -8.02
CA PRO A 318 -7.11 23.89 -7.10
C PRO A 318 -6.21 24.95 -7.77
N GLU A 319 -5.40 24.57 -8.75
CA GLU A 319 -4.37 25.46 -9.33
C GLU A 319 -4.81 26.21 -10.59
N THR A 320 -5.95 25.86 -11.17
CA THR A 320 -6.41 26.45 -12.44
C THR A 320 -7.91 26.70 -12.41
N ALA A 321 -8.34 27.62 -11.55
CA ALA A 321 -9.76 28.01 -11.46
C ALA A 321 -10.37 28.48 -12.80
N ALA A 322 -9.52 28.78 -13.80
CA ALA A 322 -9.92 29.26 -15.11
C ALA A 322 -10.17 28.16 -16.17
N ALA A 323 -9.75 26.90 -15.94
CA ALA A 323 -9.91 25.85 -16.95
C ALA A 323 -11.08 24.92 -16.59
N PRO A 324 -12.19 24.89 -17.37
CA PRO A 324 -13.28 23.95 -17.17
C PRO A 324 -12.75 22.51 -17.29
N ASN A 325 -13.27 21.61 -16.44
CA ASN A 325 -12.89 20.18 -16.36
C ASN A 325 -11.42 19.90 -15.96
N SER A 326 -10.70 20.87 -15.37
CA SER A 326 -9.32 20.66 -14.91
C SER A 326 -9.21 19.54 -13.85
N ALA A 327 -10.20 19.35 -12.99
CA ALA A 327 -10.24 18.27 -12.00
C ALA A 327 -10.18 16.88 -12.66
N LEU A 328 -10.95 16.64 -13.72
CA LEU A 328 -10.95 15.36 -14.46
C LEU A 328 -9.64 15.14 -15.21
N ARG A 329 -9.10 16.20 -15.86
CA ARG A 329 -7.81 16.14 -16.54
C ARG A 329 -6.70 15.82 -15.53
N ASN A 330 -6.69 16.49 -14.39
CA ASN A 330 -5.70 16.27 -13.34
C ASN A 330 -5.81 14.84 -12.79
N GLY A 331 -7.02 14.29 -12.60
CA GLY A 331 -7.23 12.90 -12.22
C GLY A 331 -6.59 11.90 -13.19
N LEU A 332 -6.49 12.22 -14.48
CA LEU A 332 -5.86 11.35 -15.48
C LEU A 332 -4.35 11.56 -15.63
N THR A 333 -3.85 12.78 -15.55
CA THR A 333 -2.48 13.12 -15.99
C THR A 333 -1.59 13.73 -14.92
N ALA A 334 -2.14 14.44 -13.94
CA ALA A 334 -1.31 15.15 -12.96
C ALA A 334 -0.51 14.18 -12.07
N GLY A 335 -1.14 13.11 -11.61
CA GLY A 335 -0.47 12.07 -10.83
C GLY A 335 0.69 11.44 -11.60
N PHE A 336 0.49 11.09 -12.88
CA PHE A 336 1.56 10.56 -13.72
C PHE A 336 2.72 11.56 -13.85
N ASN A 337 2.43 12.81 -14.20
CA ASN A 337 3.45 13.84 -14.39
C ASN A 337 4.24 14.13 -13.12
N TYR A 338 3.55 14.24 -11.98
CA TYR A 338 4.17 14.47 -10.68
C TYR A 338 5.13 13.33 -10.30
N TRP A 339 4.67 12.07 -10.36
CA TRP A 339 5.49 10.94 -9.95
C TRP A 339 6.61 10.61 -10.93
N VAL A 340 6.45 10.92 -12.22
CA VAL A 340 7.55 10.89 -13.18
C VAL A 340 8.60 11.95 -12.84
N GLY A 341 8.19 13.14 -12.38
CA GLY A 341 9.09 14.16 -11.85
C GLY A 341 9.85 13.66 -10.62
N GLN A 342 9.14 13.17 -9.61
CA GLN A 342 9.74 12.64 -8.37
C GLN A 342 10.76 11.52 -8.61
N GLN A 343 10.52 10.64 -9.60
CA GLN A 343 11.48 9.60 -9.98
C GLN A 343 12.80 10.18 -10.51
N LYS A 344 12.83 11.43 -11.00
CA LYS A 344 14.03 12.10 -11.49
C LYS A 344 14.77 12.87 -10.41
N ASP A 345 14.07 13.36 -9.39
CA ASP A 345 14.59 14.27 -8.39
C ASP A 345 15.44 13.58 -7.31
N GLY A 346 15.56 12.24 -7.36
CA GLY A 346 16.38 11.46 -6.45
C GLY A 346 15.57 10.58 -5.48
N PHE A 347 16.27 9.97 -4.53
CA PHE A 347 15.66 9.04 -3.59
C PHE A 347 14.96 9.78 -2.45
N ARG A 348 13.74 9.33 -2.14
CA ARG A 348 12.99 9.68 -0.93
C ARG A 348 12.87 8.43 -0.07
N GLY A 349 13.28 8.53 1.20
CA GLY A 349 13.38 7.37 2.09
C GLY A 349 14.70 6.62 1.90
N ASP A 350 14.69 5.29 2.02
CA ASP A 350 15.91 4.48 1.93
C ASP A 350 16.43 4.36 0.49
N SER A 351 17.73 4.63 0.28
CA SER A 351 18.35 4.59 -1.06
C SER A 351 18.67 3.17 -1.56
N ARG A 352 18.64 2.16 -0.69
CA ARG A 352 19.07 0.78 -1.01
C ARG A 352 17.97 -0.01 -1.71
N TRP A 353 18.32 -0.66 -2.81
CA TRP A 353 17.38 -1.51 -3.57
C TRP A 353 16.87 -2.72 -2.78
N GLN A 354 17.64 -3.24 -1.82
CA GLN A 354 17.29 -4.38 -0.98
C GLN A 354 16.40 -4.01 0.23
N TYR A 355 16.01 -2.76 0.38
CA TYR A 355 15.27 -2.25 1.54
C TYR A 355 14.08 -3.12 1.94
N TYR A 356 13.20 -3.45 0.98
CA TYR A 356 12.04 -4.30 1.28
C TYR A 356 12.41 -5.75 1.60
N LEU A 357 13.49 -6.28 1.02
CA LEU A 357 13.99 -7.60 1.41
C LEU A 357 14.48 -7.59 2.86
N THR A 358 15.11 -6.51 3.30
CA THR A 358 15.55 -6.35 4.70
C THR A 358 14.34 -6.31 5.63
N LEU A 359 13.33 -5.49 5.35
CA LEU A 359 12.11 -5.43 6.15
C LEU A 359 11.37 -6.79 6.19
N LEU A 360 11.18 -7.42 5.04
CA LEU A 360 10.53 -8.72 4.96
C LEU A 360 11.33 -9.80 5.71
N SER A 361 12.66 -9.76 5.68
CA SER A 361 13.49 -10.72 6.39
C SER A 361 13.48 -10.51 7.91
N ALA A 362 13.42 -9.25 8.36
CA ALA A 362 13.39 -8.91 9.78
C ALA A 362 12.03 -9.24 10.44
N TYR A 363 10.93 -8.94 9.74
CA TYR A 363 9.60 -9.04 10.33
C TYR A 363 8.79 -10.23 9.82
N GLU A 364 9.00 -10.68 8.59
CA GLU A 364 8.12 -11.61 7.88
C GLU A 364 8.83 -12.91 7.45
N TRP A 365 9.91 -13.26 8.13
CA TRP A 365 10.75 -14.42 7.81
C TRP A 365 9.97 -15.74 7.70
N LEU A 366 8.93 -15.93 8.55
CA LEU A 366 8.06 -17.12 8.52
C LEU A 366 7.24 -17.17 7.22
N ILE A 367 6.70 -16.02 6.80
CA ILE A 367 5.96 -15.90 5.54
C ILE A 367 6.90 -16.18 4.37
N LEU A 368 8.10 -15.57 4.35
CA LEU A 368 9.08 -15.79 3.27
C LEU A 368 9.49 -17.26 3.18
N PHE A 369 9.81 -17.88 4.30
CA PHE A 369 10.20 -19.30 4.32
C PHE A 369 9.10 -20.21 3.75
N LEU A 370 7.87 -20.03 4.16
CA LEU A 370 6.74 -20.82 3.67
C LEU A 370 6.38 -20.47 2.22
N ALA A 371 6.55 -19.21 1.81
CA ALA A 371 6.31 -18.77 0.43
C ALA A 371 7.26 -19.47 -0.56
N VAL A 372 8.53 -19.69 -0.18
CA VAL A 372 9.48 -20.46 -1.00
C VAL A 372 8.93 -21.85 -1.32
N LEU A 373 8.30 -22.52 -0.35
CA LEU A 373 7.66 -23.82 -0.56
C LEU A 373 6.43 -23.73 -1.48
N GLY A 374 5.66 -22.65 -1.34
CA GLY A 374 4.54 -22.35 -2.24
C GLY A 374 4.99 -22.09 -3.67
N ILE A 375 6.03 -21.28 -3.86
CA ILE A 375 6.67 -21.00 -5.15
C ILE A 375 7.18 -22.29 -5.77
N TRP A 376 7.95 -23.10 -5.01
CA TRP A 376 8.43 -24.40 -5.47
C TRP A 376 7.29 -25.31 -5.95
N ARG A 377 6.15 -25.31 -5.23
CA ARG A 377 4.97 -26.06 -5.63
C ARG A 377 4.38 -25.61 -6.95
N VAL A 378 4.25 -24.28 -7.14
CA VAL A 378 3.72 -23.73 -8.39
C VAL A 378 4.66 -24.06 -9.55
N PHE A 379 5.99 -23.97 -9.35
CA PHE A 379 6.95 -24.38 -10.37
C PHE A 379 6.86 -25.87 -10.71
N ARG A 380 6.57 -26.74 -9.72
CA ARG A 380 6.39 -28.19 -9.99
C ARG A 380 5.10 -28.50 -10.75
N ARG A 381 4.02 -27.76 -10.46
CA ARG A 381 2.70 -27.94 -11.07
C ARG A 381 2.06 -26.58 -11.37
N PRO A 382 2.52 -25.91 -12.42
CA PRO A 382 2.08 -24.56 -12.75
C PRO A 382 0.58 -24.52 -13.08
N ASN A 383 -0.10 -23.53 -12.52
CA ASN A 383 -1.49 -23.20 -12.80
C ASN A 383 -1.67 -21.67 -12.79
N LEU A 384 -2.74 -21.19 -13.41
CA LEU A 384 -3.00 -19.75 -13.55
C LEU A 384 -2.98 -19.01 -12.22
N PHE A 385 -3.63 -19.55 -11.18
CA PHE A 385 -3.68 -18.93 -9.87
C PHE A 385 -2.27 -18.72 -9.29
N GLY A 386 -1.48 -19.80 -9.21
CA GLY A 386 -0.13 -19.73 -8.67
C GLY A 386 0.79 -18.81 -9.49
N GLN A 387 0.69 -18.83 -10.82
CA GLN A 387 1.46 -17.95 -11.70
C GLN A 387 1.13 -16.48 -11.45
N LEU A 388 -0.16 -16.13 -11.35
CA LEU A 388 -0.62 -14.78 -11.07
C LEU A 388 -0.14 -14.28 -9.70
N ILE A 389 -0.21 -15.12 -8.65
CA ILE A 389 0.24 -14.73 -7.31
C ILE A 389 1.76 -14.58 -7.25
N ILE A 390 2.55 -15.47 -7.90
CA ILE A 390 4.01 -15.31 -7.98
C ILE A 390 4.38 -14.04 -8.75
N TRP A 391 3.70 -13.79 -9.87
CA TRP A 391 3.92 -12.57 -10.66
C TRP A 391 3.62 -11.31 -9.83
N TRP A 392 2.52 -11.30 -9.10
CA TRP A 392 2.17 -10.20 -8.21
C TRP A 392 3.22 -9.99 -7.12
N ALA A 393 3.61 -11.04 -6.39
CA ALA A 393 4.61 -10.96 -5.32
C ALA A 393 5.98 -10.49 -5.83
N GLY A 394 6.52 -11.15 -6.85
CA GLY A 394 7.83 -10.84 -7.42
C GLY A 394 7.83 -9.50 -8.14
N GLY A 395 6.79 -9.21 -8.91
CA GLY A 395 6.68 -7.98 -9.67
C GLY A 395 6.54 -6.73 -8.78
N THR A 396 5.72 -6.79 -7.73
CA THR A 396 5.63 -5.67 -6.77
C THR A 396 6.92 -5.48 -6.00
N LEU A 397 7.59 -6.57 -5.58
CA LEU A 397 8.87 -6.47 -4.91
C LEU A 397 9.92 -5.78 -5.82
N ILE A 398 10.01 -6.16 -7.09
CA ILE A 398 10.94 -5.57 -8.05
C ILE A 398 10.60 -4.08 -8.26
N MET A 399 9.33 -3.75 -8.51
CA MET A 399 8.89 -2.38 -8.80
C MET A 399 9.15 -1.42 -7.64
N TYR A 400 8.74 -1.79 -6.43
CA TYR A 400 8.95 -0.92 -5.26
C TYR A 400 10.41 -0.83 -4.86
N SER A 401 11.21 -1.91 -5.04
CA SER A 401 12.67 -1.86 -4.83
C SER A 401 13.38 -0.96 -5.84
N TRP A 402 12.82 -0.78 -7.04
CA TRP A 402 13.35 0.12 -8.06
C TRP A 402 12.88 1.57 -7.88
N ALA A 403 11.67 1.80 -7.38
CA ALA A 403 11.12 3.14 -7.20
C ALA A 403 12.07 4.03 -6.39
N SER A 404 12.13 5.33 -6.71
CA SER A 404 12.94 6.30 -5.96
C SER A 404 12.36 6.60 -4.58
N GLU A 405 11.06 6.43 -4.40
CA GLU A 405 10.41 6.53 -3.10
C GLU A 405 10.32 5.15 -2.44
N ARG A 406 11.03 4.98 -1.31
CA ARG A 406 11.07 3.72 -0.54
C ARG A 406 10.68 3.97 0.90
N MET A 407 9.41 3.88 1.15
CA MET A 407 8.82 4.06 2.47
C MET A 407 8.37 2.71 3.07
N PRO A 408 8.40 2.53 4.40
CA PRO A 408 8.16 1.24 5.04
C PRO A 408 6.75 0.70 4.78
N TRP A 409 5.75 1.56 4.66
CA TRP A 409 4.36 1.14 4.40
C TRP A 409 4.15 0.45 3.06
N LEU A 410 5.05 0.64 2.08
CA LEU A 410 4.97 -0.04 0.79
C LEU A 410 5.30 -1.54 0.87
N VAL A 411 5.91 -2.02 1.96
CA VAL A 411 6.24 -3.44 2.17
C VAL A 411 5.02 -4.37 2.13
N ILE A 412 3.83 -3.86 2.49
CA ILE A 412 2.60 -4.66 2.51
C ILE A 412 2.17 -5.17 1.13
N HIS A 413 2.53 -4.45 0.06
CA HIS A 413 2.15 -4.79 -1.32
C HIS A 413 2.80 -6.09 -1.83
N PRO A 414 4.12 -6.32 -1.69
CA PRO A 414 4.71 -7.63 -1.95
C PRO A 414 4.37 -8.67 -0.87
N LEU A 415 4.22 -8.26 0.39
CA LEU A 415 3.98 -9.15 1.52
C LEU A 415 2.67 -9.94 1.38
N PHE A 416 1.58 -9.27 1.03
CA PHE A 416 0.26 -9.91 0.95
C PHE A 416 0.25 -11.12 0.00
N PRO A 417 0.70 -11.02 -1.28
CA PRO A 417 0.78 -12.20 -2.14
C PRO A 417 1.82 -13.23 -1.65
N PHE A 418 2.91 -12.84 -0.96
CA PHE A 418 3.79 -13.82 -0.32
C PHE A 418 3.07 -14.61 0.78
N ALA A 419 2.19 -14.00 1.56
CA ALA A 419 1.39 -14.71 2.57
C ALA A 419 0.40 -15.71 1.93
N ILE A 420 -0.15 -15.39 0.76
CA ILE A 420 -0.96 -16.35 -0.03
C ILE A 420 -0.11 -17.53 -0.51
N LEU A 421 1.11 -17.29 -1.01
CA LEU A 421 2.06 -18.35 -1.38
C LEU A 421 2.50 -19.18 -0.17
N ALA A 422 2.69 -18.55 0.98
CA ALA A 422 3.01 -19.23 2.24
C ALA A 422 1.90 -20.20 2.67
N GLY A 423 0.64 -19.78 2.54
CA GLY A 423 -0.52 -20.67 2.75
C GLY A 423 -0.49 -21.89 1.83
N LEU A 424 -0.19 -21.71 0.53
CA LEU A 424 0.02 -22.82 -0.41
C LEU A 424 1.17 -23.73 0.02
N GLY A 425 2.28 -23.17 0.47
CA GLY A 425 3.45 -23.88 0.94
C GLY A 425 3.11 -24.80 2.13
N PHE A 426 2.48 -24.22 3.15
CA PHE A 426 2.09 -24.96 4.35
C PHE A 426 1.06 -26.06 4.05
N GLN A 427 0.06 -25.78 3.18
CA GLN A 427 -0.93 -26.77 2.73
C GLN A 427 -0.26 -28.04 2.19
N ILE A 428 0.81 -27.90 1.43
CA ILE A 428 1.49 -29.03 0.78
C ILE A 428 2.31 -29.84 1.77
N VAL A 429 3.08 -29.16 2.63
CA VAL A 429 3.85 -29.84 3.68
C VAL A 429 2.91 -30.64 4.58
N TYR A 430 1.80 -30.03 4.97
CA TYR A 430 0.78 -30.68 5.79
C TYR A 430 0.15 -31.91 5.10
N GLN A 431 -0.17 -31.80 3.80
CA GLN A 431 -0.75 -32.93 3.03
C GLN A 431 0.22 -34.06 2.77
N LYS A 432 1.51 -33.76 2.54
CA LYS A 432 2.55 -34.79 2.32
C LYS A 432 2.87 -35.58 3.59
N SER A 433 2.61 -35.01 4.74
CA SER A 433 2.81 -35.67 6.04
C SER A 433 1.77 -36.75 6.23
N LYS A 434 2.10 -38.00 5.92
CA LYS A 434 1.18 -39.13 6.01
C LYS A 434 0.92 -39.56 7.47
N GLU A 435 1.93 -39.48 8.32
CA GLU A 435 1.86 -39.87 9.71
C GLU A 435 1.18 -38.82 10.60
N SER A 436 0.24 -39.25 11.43
CA SER A 436 -0.47 -38.36 12.35
C SER A 436 0.46 -37.67 13.36
N LYS A 437 1.51 -38.38 13.81
CA LYS A 437 2.54 -37.89 14.72
C LYS A 437 3.30 -36.70 14.07
N PHE A 438 3.77 -36.88 12.85
CA PHE A 438 4.50 -35.84 12.14
C PHE A 438 3.62 -34.61 11.87
N ARG A 439 2.33 -34.77 11.54
CA ARG A 439 1.39 -33.66 11.40
C ARG A 439 1.21 -32.86 12.67
N ARG A 440 1.11 -33.55 13.82
CA ARG A 440 1.01 -32.92 15.14
C ARG A 440 2.27 -32.10 15.44
N THR A 441 3.45 -32.70 15.25
CA THR A 441 4.73 -32.04 15.45
C THR A 441 4.85 -30.80 14.54
N LEU A 442 4.50 -30.91 13.25
CA LEU A 442 4.51 -29.78 12.30
C LEU A 442 3.55 -28.67 12.75
N SER A 443 2.34 -29.02 13.20
CA SER A 443 1.37 -28.06 13.70
C SER A 443 1.84 -27.38 14.99
N MET A 444 2.53 -28.11 15.87
CA MET A 444 3.10 -27.56 17.10
C MET A 444 4.24 -26.58 16.78
N ILE A 445 5.18 -26.95 15.90
CA ILE A 445 6.27 -26.08 15.46
C ILE A 445 5.70 -24.82 14.81
N PHE A 446 4.74 -24.97 13.92
CA PHE A 446 4.06 -23.82 13.30
C PHE A 446 3.36 -22.94 14.33
N GLY A 447 2.70 -23.54 15.32
CA GLY A 447 2.08 -22.82 16.43
C GLY A 447 3.08 -22.00 17.26
N ILE A 448 4.26 -22.57 17.57
CA ILE A 448 5.33 -21.86 18.29
C ILE A 448 5.80 -20.64 17.48
N PHE A 449 6.02 -20.81 16.18
CA PHE A 449 6.42 -19.69 15.32
C PHE A 449 5.32 -18.65 15.16
N LEU A 450 4.04 -19.06 15.13
CA LEU A 450 2.92 -18.12 15.16
C LEU A 450 2.91 -17.29 16.46
N ILE A 451 3.15 -17.90 17.62
CA ILE A 451 3.21 -17.20 18.91
C ILE A 451 4.37 -16.21 18.91
N PHE A 452 5.56 -16.61 18.47
CA PHE A 452 6.71 -15.71 18.37
C PHE A 452 6.42 -14.50 17.45
N SER A 453 5.91 -14.75 16.24
CA SER A 453 5.55 -13.70 15.30
C SER A 453 4.41 -12.82 15.82
N ALA A 454 3.43 -13.39 16.53
CA ALA A 454 2.36 -12.61 17.17
C ALA A 454 2.91 -11.69 18.27
N THR A 455 3.85 -12.19 19.10
CA THR A 455 4.51 -11.37 20.12
C THR A 455 5.25 -10.19 19.48
N GLN A 456 6.06 -10.46 18.44
CA GLN A 456 6.74 -9.40 17.68
C GLN A 456 5.74 -8.38 17.12
N SER A 457 4.67 -8.86 16.51
CA SER A 457 3.62 -8.02 15.92
C SER A 457 2.94 -7.11 16.95
N LEU A 458 2.59 -7.66 18.11
CA LEU A 458 1.97 -6.89 19.21
C LEU A 458 2.94 -5.86 19.80
N LEU A 459 4.21 -6.23 20.01
CA LEU A 459 5.22 -5.29 20.50
C LEU A 459 5.41 -4.13 19.51
N THR A 460 5.58 -4.42 18.22
CA THR A 460 5.75 -3.40 17.19
C THR A 460 4.52 -2.49 17.08
N ALA A 461 3.30 -3.04 17.13
CA ALA A 461 2.10 -2.26 16.87
C ALA A 461 1.56 -1.51 18.10
N TYR A 462 1.88 -1.94 19.34
CA TYR A 462 1.27 -1.38 20.55
C TYR A 462 2.25 -0.74 21.53
N THR A 463 3.52 -1.12 21.49
CA THR A 463 4.52 -0.57 22.41
C THR A 463 5.58 0.25 21.71
N ARG A 464 5.98 -0.12 20.50
CA ARG A 464 7.06 0.53 19.74
C ARG A 464 6.59 1.36 18.56
N GLY A 465 5.29 1.53 18.40
CA GLY A 465 4.69 2.15 17.20
C GLY A 465 5.11 3.60 16.93
N SER A 466 5.68 4.29 17.91
CA SER A 466 6.25 5.65 17.76
C SER A 466 7.70 5.75 18.25
N GLU A 467 8.39 4.62 18.51
CA GLU A 467 9.78 4.63 18.95
C GLU A 467 10.75 4.73 17.78
N PRO A 468 11.83 5.55 17.85
CA PRO A 468 12.76 5.76 16.73
C PRO A 468 13.57 4.53 16.36
N GLN A 469 13.70 3.53 17.24
CA GLN A 469 14.41 2.28 16.96
C GLN A 469 13.59 1.28 16.15
N GLU A 470 12.28 1.53 16.01
CA GLU A 470 11.40 0.66 15.21
C GLU A 470 11.54 0.96 13.72
N LEU A 471 11.85 -0.06 12.89
CA LEU A 471 12.11 0.14 11.45
C LEU A 471 10.88 0.61 10.65
N PHE A 472 9.67 0.48 11.18
CA PHE A 472 8.46 1.00 10.56
C PHE A 472 8.21 2.47 10.89
N VAL A 473 8.80 2.95 11.98
CA VAL A 473 8.76 4.36 12.36
C VAL A 473 9.80 5.12 11.54
N GLN A 474 9.35 5.91 10.60
CA GLN A 474 10.22 6.71 9.74
C GLN A 474 9.84 8.18 9.75
N ALA A 475 10.68 8.93 9.04
CA ALA A 475 10.62 10.35 8.81
C ALA A 475 9.20 10.95 8.92
N GLY A 476 8.97 11.73 9.95
CA GLY A 476 7.71 12.42 10.16
C GLY A 476 6.81 11.84 11.26
N GLN A 477 7.22 10.76 11.95
CA GLN A 477 6.49 10.28 13.13
C GLN A 477 6.65 11.27 14.27
N ALA A 478 5.52 11.85 14.71
CA ALA A 478 5.54 12.73 15.88
C ALA A 478 5.83 11.95 17.16
N THR A 479 6.45 12.64 18.10
CA THR A 479 6.70 12.09 19.45
C THR A 479 5.47 12.23 20.32
N PRO A 480 5.35 11.44 21.41
CA PRO A 480 4.29 11.61 22.39
C PRO A 480 4.27 13.01 23.06
N GLU A 481 5.40 13.71 23.05
CA GLU A 481 5.52 15.05 23.59
C GLU A 481 4.63 16.05 22.85
N VAL A 482 4.49 15.94 21.53
CA VAL A 482 3.64 16.83 20.72
C VAL A 482 2.17 16.76 21.17
N GLU A 483 1.63 15.56 21.38
CA GLU A 483 0.26 15.40 21.88
C GLU A 483 0.10 15.93 23.31
N SER A 484 1.10 15.67 24.17
CA SER A 484 1.14 16.15 25.53
C SER A 484 1.17 17.68 25.60
N TRP A 485 2.06 18.31 24.81
CA TRP A 485 2.14 19.77 24.71
C TRP A 485 0.85 20.39 24.17
N SER A 486 0.26 19.80 23.14
CA SER A 486 -1.01 20.29 22.61
C SER A 486 -2.12 20.32 23.68
N LYS A 487 -2.22 19.29 24.52
CA LYS A 487 -3.17 19.25 25.63
C LYS A 487 -2.87 20.33 26.68
N GLN A 488 -1.59 20.50 27.05
CA GLN A 488 -1.16 21.53 28.01
C GLN A 488 -1.45 22.94 27.48
N LEU A 489 -1.31 23.19 26.17
CA LEU A 489 -1.66 24.49 25.59
C LEU A 489 -3.13 24.85 25.78
N PHE A 490 -4.05 23.90 25.60
CA PHE A 490 -5.46 24.14 25.89
C PHE A 490 -5.73 24.42 27.40
N ASP A 491 -4.98 23.79 28.30
CA ASP A 491 -5.09 24.02 29.74
C ASP A 491 -4.56 25.41 30.11
N LEU A 492 -3.43 25.83 29.54
CA LEU A 492 -2.83 27.14 29.68
C LEU A 492 -3.74 28.25 29.15
N ASP A 493 -4.30 28.06 27.94
CA ASP A 493 -5.22 29.00 27.32
C ASP A 493 -6.47 29.22 28.19
N ARG A 494 -7.04 28.16 28.75
CA ARG A 494 -8.20 28.25 29.66
C ARG A 494 -7.87 29.01 30.92
N ALA A 495 -6.69 28.79 31.50
CA ALA A 495 -6.24 29.51 32.69
C ALA A 495 -6.02 31.01 32.38
N HIS A 496 -5.32 31.30 31.27
CA HIS A 496 -5.07 32.67 30.82
C HIS A 496 -6.38 33.41 30.53
N PHE A 497 -7.31 32.80 29.83
CA PHE A 497 -8.61 33.38 29.52
C PHE A 497 -9.44 33.67 30.80
N ALA A 498 -9.35 32.79 31.80
CA ALA A 498 -10.04 33.00 33.08
C ALA A 498 -9.48 34.20 33.86
N GLU A 499 -8.19 34.54 33.71
CA GLU A 499 -7.53 35.64 34.38
C GLU A 499 -7.65 36.97 33.63
N THR A 500 -7.49 36.92 32.29
CA THR A 500 -7.36 38.14 31.47
C THR A 500 -8.59 38.46 30.62
N GLY A 501 -9.42 37.44 30.32
CA GLY A 501 -10.52 37.53 29.35
C GLY A 501 -10.05 37.39 27.88
N GLU A 502 -8.77 37.14 27.63
CA GLU A 502 -8.17 37.01 26.31
C GLU A 502 -7.59 35.61 26.13
N HIS A 503 -7.61 35.09 24.85
CA HIS A 503 -6.99 33.83 24.52
C HIS A 503 -5.50 34.01 24.23
N LEU A 504 -4.69 32.96 24.44
CA LEU A 504 -3.28 32.95 24.13
C LEU A 504 -3.08 33.09 22.62
N ASN A 505 -2.20 33.98 22.20
CA ASN A 505 -1.73 34.10 20.83
C ASN A 505 -0.59 33.12 20.59
N VAL A 506 -0.85 32.05 19.82
CA VAL A 506 0.11 30.98 19.50
C VAL A 506 0.51 31.06 18.03
N VAL A 507 1.80 31.20 17.77
CA VAL A 507 2.37 31.19 16.41
C VAL A 507 3.18 29.93 16.23
N ILE A 508 2.97 29.23 15.11
CA ILE A 508 3.61 27.94 14.80
C ILE A 508 4.32 28.08 13.45
N ASP A 509 5.61 27.76 13.44
CA ASP A 509 6.39 27.73 12.20
C ASP A 509 5.92 26.64 11.24
N SER A 510 6.04 26.92 9.92
CA SER A 510 5.62 26.02 8.86
C SER A 510 6.30 24.65 8.90
N ASP A 511 7.58 24.59 9.28
CA ASP A 511 8.37 23.36 9.30
C ASP A 511 7.92 22.39 10.40
N VAL A 512 7.35 22.92 11.47
CA VAL A 512 6.84 22.16 12.63
C VAL A 512 5.30 22.16 12.74
N TYR A 513 4.60 22.77 11.77
CA TYR A 513 3.15 22.89 11.80
C TYR A 513 2.42 21.55 11.92
N TRP A 514 2.88 20.53 11.18
CA TRP A 514 2.30 19.19 11.31
C TRP A 514 3.06 18.33 12.33
N PRO A 515 2.34 17.71 13.29
CA PRO A 515 0.88 17.51 13.36
C PRO A 515 0.09 18.53 14.20
N TYR A 516 0.67 19.65 14.64
CA TYR A 516 -0.05 20.66 15.43
C TYR A 516 -1.31 21.19 14.73
N GLY A 517 -1.28 21.33 13.39
CA GLY A 517 -2.45 21.72 12.61
C GLY A 517 -3.67 20.81 12.81
N TRP A 518 -3.46 19.55 13.19
CA TRP A 518 -4.52 18.64 13.61
C TRP A 518 -4.86 18.78 15.10
N TYR A 519 -3.87 18.73 15.98
CA TYR A 519 -4.09 18.72 17.42
C TYR A 519 -4.62 20.05 17.97
N LEU A 520 -4.24 21.16 17.36
CA LEU A 520 -4.68 22.52 17.72
C LEU A 520 -5.77 23.08 16.79
N ARG A 521 -6.46 22.24 15.99
CA ARG A 521 -7.49 22.70 15.04
C ARG A 521 -8.63 23.48 15.69
N ASP A 522 -8.93 23.18 16.94
CA ASP A 522 -9.96 23.84 17.74
C ASP A 522 -9.39 24.93 18.65
N PHE A 523 -8.09 25.24 18.54
CA PHE A 523 -7.47 26.28 19.35
C PHE A 523 -7.90 27.66 18.85
N PRO A 524 -8.37 28.59 19.74
CA PRO A 524 -9.04 29.81 19.31
C PRO A 524 -8.20 30.76 18.46
N THR A 525 -6.87 30.82 18.68
CA THR A 525 -5.98 31.85 18.14
C THR A 525 -4.73 31.32 17.42
N SER A 526 -4.61 30.02 17.14
CA SER A 526 -3.45 29.47 16.47
C SER A 526 -3.25 30.07 15.07
N THR A 527 -2.08 30.60 14.80
CA THR A 527 -1.70 31.22 13.54
C THR A 527 -0.60 30.42 12.86
N TYR A 528 -0.62 30.38 11.54
CA TYR A 528 0.42 29.78 10.72
C TYR A 528 1.38 30.87 10.27
N ALA A 529 2.64 30.81 10.71
CA ALA A 529 3.69 31.72 10.29
C ALA A 529 4.73 31.00 9.44
N VAL A 530 5.16 31.61 8.35
CA VAL A 530 6.30 31.16 7.56
C VAL A 530 7.48 32.06 7.90
N ILE A 531 8.55 31.43 8.40
CA ILE A 531 9.79 32.14 8.70
C ILE A 531 10.66 32.14 7.43
N GLU A 532 10.62 33.23 6.67
CA GLU A 532 11.49 33.48 5.53
C GLU A 532 12.36 34.70 5.79
N GLY A 533 13.67 34.51 6.02
CA GLY A 533 14.63 35.60 6.21
C GLY A 533 14.45 36.40 7.52
N ASP A 534 14.69 37.72 7.44
CA ASP A 534 14.63 38.62 8.61
C ASP A 534 13.22 39.19 8.91
N LEU A 535 12.21 38.73 8.20
CA LEU A 535 10.87 39.31 8.27
C LEU A 535 9.88 38.31 8.89
N PHE A 536 9.44 38.62 10.11
CA PHE A 536 8.33 37.98 10.79
C PHE A 536 7.17 38.97 10.93
N PRO A 537 6.32 39.16 9.91
CA PRO A 537 5.21 40.11 10.02
C PRO A 537 4.27 39.76 11.18
N GLU A 538 4.10 38.46 11.45
CA GLU A 538 3.20 37.92 12.48
C GLU A 538 3.77 38.09 13.91
N LEU A 539 5.08 38.32 14.06
CA LEU A 539 5.70 38.59 15.36
C LEU A 539 5.59 40.06 15.80
N GLN A 540 5.04 40.95 14.95
CA GLN A 540 4.87 42.35 15.34
C GLN A 540 3.96 42.54 16.55
N GLU A 541 3.09 41.58 16.88
CA GLU A 541 2.19 41.59 18.04
C GLU A 541 2.72 40.78 19.23
N SER A 542 3.98 40.35 19.24
CA SER A 542 4.61 39.57 20.31
C SER A 542 3.72 38.42 20.80
N PRO A 543 3.67 37.29 20.10
CA PRO A 543 2.82 36.17 20.48
C PRO A 543 3.16 35.66 21.88
N ASP A 544 2.17 35.18 22.63
CA ASP A 544 2.38 34.63 23.96
C ASP A 544 3.19 33.33 23.92
N LEU A 545 3.09 32.57 22.81
CA LEU A 545 3.79 31.32 22.61
C LEU A 545 4.24 31.12 21.15
N LEU A 546 5.49 30.69 20.99
CA LEU A 546 6.09 30.37 19.70
C LEU A 546 6.49 28.89 19.65
N ILE A 547 6.09 28.18 18.60
CA ILE A 547 6.52 26.82 18.33
C ILE A 547 7.41 26.85 17.07
N LEU A 548 8.71 26.64 17.27
CA LEU A 548 9.74 26.84 16.24
C LEU A 548 10.66 25.63 16.15
N PRO A 549 11.23 25.36 14.94
CA PRO A 549 12.34 24.45 14.82
C PRO A 549 13.61 25.04 15.46
N TYR A 550 14.42 24.21 16.08
CA TYR A 550 15.62 24.64 16.81
C TYR A 550 16.57 25.53 15.98
N TRP A 551 16.73 25.24 14.69
CA TRP A 551 17.63 26.02 13.81
C TRP A 551 17.14 27.45 13.51
N ASP A 552 15.88 27.75 13.78
CA ASP A 552 15.31 29.09 13.59
C ASP A 552 15.40 29.96 14.86
N VAL A 553 15.61 29.37 16.02
CA VAL A 553 15.78 30.10 17.29
C VAL A 553 16.85 31.19 17.17
N GLY A 554 18.04 30.86 16.59
CA GLY A 554 19.10 31.83 16.41
C GLY A 554 18.78 32.96 15.42
N LYS A 555 17.86 32.76 14.48
CA LYS A 555 17.43 33.78 13.52
C LYS A 555 16.55 34.85 14.14
N ILE A 556 15.85 34.51 15.22
CA ILE A 556 14.88 35.37 15.90
C ILE A 556 15.33 35.79 17.29
N GLU A 557 16.59 35.55 17.66
CA GLU A 557 17.11 35.79 19.02
C GLU A 557 16.81 37.20 19.54
N LEU A 558 16.80 38.21 18.67
CA LEU A 558 16.43 39.59 19.04
C LEU A 558 14.93 39.77 19.32
N HIS A 559 14.08 38.94 18.77
CA HIS A 559 12.62 39.05 18.89
C HIS A 559 12.06 38.22 20.05
N ILE A 560 12.86 37.23 20.55
CA ILE A 560 12.47 36.33 21.64
C ILE A 560 13.08 36.74 22.98
N ALA A 561 13.65 37.95 23.06
CA ALA A 561 14.14 38.50 24.33
C ALA A 561 13.00 38.55 25.34
N GLY A 562 13.12 37.75 26.42
CA GLY A 562 12.08 37.63 27.45
C GLY A 562 11.25 36.36 27.39
N TYR A 563 11.40 35.52 26.35
CA TYR A 563 10.77 34.23 26.30
C TYR A 563 11.61 33.18 27.06
N GLU A 564 10.91 32.26 27.73
CA GLU A 564 11.52 31.07 28.27
C GLU A 564 11.50 29.95 27.23
N ILE A 565 12.64 29.25 27.00
CA ILE A 565 12.79 28.25 25.96
C ILE A 565 12.65 26.86 26.54
N PHE A 566 11.67 26.09 26.03
CA PHE A 566 11.41 24.70 26.42
C PHE A 566 11.73 23.77 25.22
N PRO A 567 12.93 23.17 25.18
CA PRO A 567 13.28 22.23 24.12
C PRO A 567 12.53 20.91 24.31
N TYR A 568 11.98 20.37 23.22
CA TYR A 568 11.32 19.05 23.20
C TYR A 568 11.53 18.37 21.85
N ASN A 569 11.31 17.06 21.78
CA ASN A 569 11.39 16.31 20.54
C ASN A 569 10.05 16.41 19.81
N HIS A 570 10.06 17.00 18.61
CA HIS A 570 8.83 17.19 17.83
C HIS A 570 8.48 15.96 17.02
N ARG A 571 9.43 15.45 16.20
CA ARG A 571 9.24 14.27 15.35
C ARG A 571 10.55 13.56 15.07
N TRP A 572 10.46 12.26 14.81
CA TRP A 572 11.57 11.47 14.38
C TRP A 572 11.80 11.65 12.87
N TRP A 573 13.01 12.00 12.51
CA TRP A 573 13.43 12.10 11.11
C TRP A 573 14.58 11.12 10.89
N TRP A 574 14.29 9.83 11.00
CA TRP A 574 15.29 8.81 10.85
C TRP A 574 15.11 8.09 9.50
N VAL A 575 16.16 8.14 8.66
CA VAL A 575 16.34 7.24 7.54
C VAL A 575 17.49 6.32 7.93
N PRO A 576 17.30 4.99 8.02
CA PRO A 576 18.38 4.09 8.36
C PRO A 576 19.52 4.23 7.34
N ASP A 577 20.59 4.89 7.70
CA ASP A 577 21.79 4.95 6.90
C ASP A 577 22.72 3.78 7.32
N PHE A 578 22.51 2.63 6.68
CA PHE A 578 23.33 1.45 6.92
C PHE A 578 24.71 1.54 6.26
N ASP A 579 24.94 2.52 5.36
CA ASP A 579 26.24 2.70 4.68
C ASP A 579 27.26 3.42 5.57
N THR A 580 26.84 4.21 6.55
CA THR A 580 27.73 4.87 7.51
C THR A 580 28.15 3.98 8.66
N GLY A 581 27.79 2.70 8.64
CA GLY A 581 28.08 1.81 9.77
C GLY A 581 27.48 2.32 11.06
N ALA A 582 26.27 2.87 11.03
CA ALA A 582 25.52 3.40 12.17
C ALA A 582 25.15 2.33 13.21
N SER A 583 26.08 1.43 13.47
CA SER A 583 26.29 0.86 14.79
C SER A 583 26.67 1.94 15.81
N ASP A 584 26.98 3.15 15.35
CA ASP A 584 27.31 4.27 16.22
C ASP A 584 26.03 5.09 16.48
N ILE A 585 25.18 4.53 17.34
CA ILE A 585 24.03 5.20 17.96
C ILE A 585 24.45 6.54 18.60
N SER A 586 25.74 6.75 18.87
CA SER A 586 26.29 8.00 19.40
C SER A 586 26.16 9.20 18.45
N GLN A 587 25.96 8.97 17.15
CA GLN A 587 25.65 10.05 16.19
C GLN A 587 24.17 10.44 16.18
N PHE A 588 23.27 9.64 16.75
CA PHE A 588 21.86 9.94 16.88
C PHE A 588 21.53 11.15 17.77
N PRO A 589 22.20 11.36 18.92
CA PRO A 589 21.98 12.58 19.70
C PRO A 589 22.26 13.86 18.90
N GLY A 590 23.18 13.81 17.96
CA GLY A 590 23.49 14.94 17.07
C GLY A 590 22.36 15.24 16.07
N ILE A 591 21.65 14.24 15.58
CA ILE A 591 20.50 14.41 14.67
C ILE A 591 19.24 14.72 15.49
N VAL A 592 19.01 14.01 16.59
CA VAL A 592 17.89 14.26 17.51
C VAL A 592 18.04 15.64 18.18
N SER A 593 19.24 16.07 18.53
CA SER A 593 19.52 17.41 19.05
C SER A 593 19.43 18.51 17.99
N ARG A 594 19.51 18.18 16.70
CA ARG A 594 19.24 19.14 15.60
C ARG A 594 17.76 19.34 15.30
N TRP A 595 16.91 18.42 15.77
CA TRP A 595 15.46 18.46 15.54
C TRP A 595 14.66 18.58 16.85
N GLY A 596 15.34 18.73 17.97
CA GLY A 596 14.79 18.97 19.30
C GLY A 596 14.50 20.43 19.55
#